data_6ae063f0ce245fb023ccb17023fff68f
#
_entry.id   6ae063f0ce245fb023ccb17023fff68f
#
_cell.length_a   1.000
_cell.length_b   1.000
_cell.length_c   1.000
_cell.angle_alpha   90.00
_cell.angle_beta   90.00
_cell.angle_gamma   90.00
#
_symmetry.space_group_name_H-M   'P 1'
#
loop_
_entity.id
_entity.type
_entity.pdbx_description
1 polymer ?
#
loop_
_entity_poly.entity_id
_entity_poly.type
_entity_poly.pdbx_seq_one_letter_code
_entity_poly.pdbx_strand_id
1 'polypeptide(L)'
;MIQRKQTLFLFQLVFLSIALLFIPSNTILKKDGVTQVSLISFSDTVSSSTLGHYAAITFNFIALLLAFSTIFLYKKRELQVKLCYLLFILWLVITAMVAFCPFVQSSDGSIIVKTNYAVCIIGLFSMLACILAIRFIKKDIDLLKSADRIR
;
A
#
# COMPACT_ATOMS: atom_id res chain seq x y z
N MET A 1 -16.66 11.04 19.62
CA MET A 1 -15.22 10.78 19.86
C MET A 1 -14.66 9.56 19.13
N ILE A 2 -15.45 8.58 18.71
CA ILE A 2 -15.00 7.34 18.02
C ILE A 2 -14.45 7.62 16.61
N GLN A 3 -14.94 8.62 15.90
CA GLN A 3 -14.50 9.03 14.56
C GLN A 3 -12.99 9.34 14.46
N ARG A 4 -12.36 9.80 15.54
CA ARG A 4 -10.92 10.13 15.54
C ARG A 4 -10.02 8.91 15.36
N LYS A 5 -10.41 7.72 15.88
CA LYS A 5 -9.60 6.49 15.75
C LYS A 5 -9.59 5.94 14.33
N GLN A 6 -10.71 6.00 13.61
CA GLN A 6 -10.82 5.59 12.21
C GLN A 6 -9.93 6.44 11.31
N THR A 7 -9.98 7.75 11.50
CA THR A 7 -9.20 8.73 10.73
C THR A 7 -7.70 8.50 10.91
N LEU A 8 -7.26 8.12 12.13
CA LEU A 8 -5.85 7.81 12.41
C LEU A 8 -5.32 6.66 11.54
N PHE A 9 -6.07 5.56 11.40
CA PHE A 9 -5.66 4.44 10.57
C PHE A 9 -5.65 4.79 9.08
N LEU A 10 -6.58 5.63 8.62
CA LEU A 10 -6.58 6.12 7.23
C LEU A 10 -5.40 7.07 6.96
N PHE A 11 -5.07 7.95 7.91
CA PHE A 11 -3.85 8.78 7.82
C PHE A 11 -2.58 7.93 7.79
N GLN A 12 -2.53 6.86 8.61
CA GLN A 12 -1.41 5.91 8.59
C GLN A 12 -1.25 5.28 7.20
N LEU A 13 -2.35 4.90 6.51
CA LEU A 13 -2.30 4.37 5.15
C LEU A 13 -1.74 5.39 4.15
N VAL A 14 -2.16 6.65 4.23
CA VAL A 14 -1.61 7.73 3.39
C VAL A 14 -0.12 7.89 3.65
N PHE A 15 0.30 7.92 4.92
CA PHE A 15 1.71 8.04 5.28
C PHE A 15 2.55 6.87 4.78
N LEU A 16 2.05 5.62 4.92
CA LEU A 16 2.74 4.43 4.43
C LEU A 16 2.84 4.39 2.90
N SER A 17 1.81 4.87 2.18
CA SER A 17 1.86 5.01 0.71
C SER A 17 2.94 6.00 0.29
N ILE A 18 3.06 7.13 0.98
CA ILE A 18 4.11 8.13 0.72
C ILE A 18 5.49 7.55 1.07
N ALA A 19 5.63 6.90 2.22
CA ALA A 19 6.88 6.28 2.63
C ALA A 19 7.37 5.23 1.62
N LEU A 20 6.45 4.43 1.05
CA LEU A 20 6.78 3.43 0.04
C LEU A 20 7.39 4.04 -1.23
N LEU A 21 7.06 5.29 -1.58
CA LEU A 21 7.62 5.97 -2.75
C LEU A 21 9.12 6.27 -2.57
N PHE A 22 9.55 6.57 -1.34
CA PHE A 22 10.93 6.97 -1.05
C PHE A 22 11.82 5.79 -0.63
N ILE A 23 11.25 4.76 -0.02
CA ILE A 23 12.03 3.61 0.45
C ILE A 23 12.46 2.76 -0.75
N PRO A 24 13.75 2.39 -0.85
CA PRO A 24 14.23 1.53 -1.92
C PRO A 24 13.53 0.16 -1.85
N SER A 25 12.82 -0.19 -2.92
CA SER A 25 12.09 -1.45 -3.04
C SER A 25 13.01 -2.62 -3.35
N ASN A 26 14.02 -2.39 -4.19
CA ASN A 26 14.95 -3.40 -4.65
C ASN A 26 16.39 -2.88 -4.65
N THR A 27 17.33 -3.79 -4.35
CA THR A 27 18.75 -3.55 -4.50
C THR A 27 19.29 -4.43 -5.61
N ILE A 28 19.88 -3.82 -6.62
CA ILE A 28 20.45 -4.50 -7.77
C ILE A 28 21.98 -4.57 -7.58
N LEU A 29 22.49 -5.78 -7.49
CA LEU A 29 23.92 -6.06 -7.45
C LEU A 29 24.41 -6.34 -8.87
N LYS A 30 25.13 -5.41 -9.46
CA LYS A 30 25.79 -5.53 -10.74
C LYS A 30 27.30 -5.70 -10.53
N LYS A 31 28.03 -6.29 -11.48
CA LYS A 31 29.49 -6.41 -11.38
C LYS A 31 30.22 -5.07 -11.14
N ASP A 32 29.60 -3.97 -11.58
CA ASP A 32 30.15 -2.61 -11.52
C ASP A 32 29.70 -1.80 -10.29
N GLY A 33 28.84 -2.37 -9.40
CA GLY A 33 28.39 -1.67 -8.20
C GLY A 33 27.00 -2.08 -7.72
N VAL A 34 26.60 -1.47 -6.60
CA VAL A 34 25.28 -1.67 -5.97
C VAL A 34 24.38 -0.48 -6.30
N THR A 35 23.29 -0.71 -6.99
CA THR A 35 22.28 0.32 -7.25
C THR A 35 21.01 0.05 -6.44
N GLN A 36 20.52 1.05 -5.73
CA GLN A 36 19.24 0.98 -5.00
C GLN A 36 18.15 1.62 -5.85
N VAL A 37 17.05 0.90 -6.04
CA VAL A 37 15.93 1.35 -6.84
C VAL A 37 14.73 1.57 -5.91
N SER A 38 14.31 2.81 -5.73
CA SER A 38 13.03 3.17 -5.10
C SER A 38 11.95 3.34 -6.17
N LEU A 39 10.66 3.41 -5.75
CA LEU A 39 9.58 3.59 -6.71
C LEU A 39 9.69 4.91 -7.49
N ILE A 40 10.26 5.96 -6.89
CA ILE A 40 10.48 7.26 -7.56
C ILE A 40 11.81 7.30 -8.32
N SER A 41 12.89 6.73 -7.77
CA SER A 41 14.18 6.75 -8.44
C SER A 41 14.26 5.64 -9.48
N PHE A 42 13.96 5.98 -10.70
CA PHE A 42 14.19 5.13 -11.85
C PHE A 42 15.64 5.31 -12.31
N SER A 43 16.49 4.31 -12.11
CA SER A 43 17.79 4.29 -12.77
C SER A 43 17.63 3.62 -14.13
N ASP A 44 18.09 4.28 -15.19
CA ASP A 44 18.03 3.83 -16.60
C ASP A 44 18.71 2.47 -16.87
N THR A 45 19.29 1.86 -15.84
CA THR A 45 20.06 0.62 -15.93
C THR A 45 19.20 -0.67 -15.92
N VAL A 46 17.86 -0.57 -15.77
CA VAL A 46 16.97 -1.73 -15.67
C VAL A 46 16.04 -1.79 -16.89
N SER A 47 16.56 -2.22 -18.03
CA SER A 47 15.82 -2.27 -19.28
C SER A 47 14.78 -3.40 -19.40
N SER A 48 14.79 -4.40 -18.51
CA SER A 48 13.95 -5.60 -18.67
C SER A 48 12.71 -5.70 -17.77
N SER A 49 12.55 -4.86 -16.74
CA SER A 49 11.42 -4.91 -15.81
C SER A 49 10.64 -3.61 -15.65
N THR A 50 10.69 -2.77 -16.66
CA THR A 50 10.03 -1.45 -16.65
C THR A 50 8.52 -1.54 -16.39
N LEU A 51 7.83 -2.51 -16.99
CA LEU A 51 6.38 -2.69 -16.87
C LEU A 51 5.95 -2.96 -15.42
N GLY A 52 6.60 -3.88 -14.71
CA GLY A 52 6.26 -4.19 -13.31
C GLY A 52 6.49 -3.01 -12.37
N HIS A 53 7.54 -2.26 -12.60
CA HIS A 53 7.86 -1.07 -11.82
C HIS A 53 6.85 0.05 -12.01
N TYR A 54 6.50 0.37 -13.26
CA TYR A 54 5.46 1.36 -13.56
C TYR A 54 4.08 0.94 -13.04
N ALA A 55 3.76 -0.34 -13.13
CA ALA A 55 2.52 -0.86 -12.56
C ALA A 55 2.49 -0.69 -11.04
N ALA A 56 3.58 -0.99 -10.32
CA ALA A 56 3.65 -0.79 -8.88
C ALA A 56 3.50 0.69 -8.48
N ILE A 57 4.11 1.62 -9.22
CA ILE A 57 3.95 3.07 -9.01
C ILE A 57 2.49 3.48 -9.22
N THR A 58 1.88 3.08 -10.34
CA THR A 58 0.50 3.46 -10.65
C THR A 58 -0.48 2.91 -9.63
N PHE A 59 -0.35 1.65 -9.21
CA PHE A 59 -1.19 1.07 -8.16
C PHE A 59 -1.00 1.77 -6.80
N ASN A 60 0.23 2.12 -6.44
CA ASN A 60 0.49 2.86 -5.20
C ASN A 60 -0.11 4.28 -5.24
N PHE A 61 -0.04 4.96 -6.39
CA PHE A 61 -0.66 6.27 -6.55
C PHE A 61 -2.19 6.19 -6.48
N ILE A 62 -2.80 5.17 -7.08
CA ILE A 62 -4.23 4.89 -6.95
C ILE A 62 -4.60 4.61 -5.48
N ALA A 63 -3.82 3.79 -4.77
CA ALA A 63 -4.05 3.50 -3.36
C ALA A 63 -3.97 4.76 -2.49
N LEU A 64 -3.02 5.67 -2.77
CA LEU A 64 -2.88 6.94 -2.08
C LEU A 64 -4.10 7.84 -2.30
N LEU A 65 -4.56 7.99 -3.54
CA LEU A 65 -5.76 8.77 -3.86
C LEU A 65 -7.02 8.19 -3.21
N LEU A 66 -7.17 6.86 -3.24
CA LEU A 66 -8.29 6.18 -2.59
C LEU A 66 -8.26 6.33 -1.07
N ALA A 67 -7.08 6.18 -0.43
CA ALA A 67 -6.93 6.39 1.00
C ALA A 67 -7.30 7.83 1.40
N PHE A 68 -6.86 8.81 0.60
CA PHE A 68 -7.22 10.20 0.82
C PHE A 68 -8.72 10.45 0.64
N SER A 69 -9.32 9.91 -0.42
CA SER A 69 -10.76 10.02 -0.68
C SER A 69 -11.60 9.41 0.44
N THR A 70 -11.17 8.29 1.02
CA THR A 70 -11.90 7.63 2.12
C THR A 70 -11.96 8.49 3.38
N ILE A 71 -10.98 9.36 3.62
CA ILE A 71 -10.99 10.28 4.75
C ILE A 71 -12.15 11.29 4.61
N PHE A 72 -12.40 11.80 3.41
CA PHE A 72 -13.47 12.78 3.16
C PHE A 72 -14.87 12.15 3.12
N LEU A 73 -14.97 10.84 2.85
CA LEU A 73 -16.27 10.16 2.80
C LEU A 73 -16.83 9.77 4.18
N TYR A 74 -16.46 10.48 5.24
CA TYR A 74 -16.91 10.19 6.62
C TYR A 74 -18.45 10.21 6.81
N LYS A 75 -19.20 10.92 5.95
CA LYS A 75 -20.67 10.96 5.97
C LYS A 75 -21.31 9.67 5.43
N LYS A 76 -20.65 8.99 4.48
CA LYS A 76 -21.16 7.76 3.82
C LYS A 76 -20.36 6.53 4.29
N ARG A 77 -20.59 6.11 5.53
CA ARG A 77 -19.81 5.05 6.21
C ARG A 77 -19.83 3.71 5.48
N GLU A 78 -20.95 3.34 4.86
CA GLU A 78 -21.04 2.08 4.08
C GLU A 78 -20.10 2.10 2.86
N LEU A 79 -20.03 3.23 2.15
CA LEU A 79 -19.07 3.42 1.05
C LEU A 79 -17.63 3.41 1.55
N GLN A 80 -17.38 4.01 2.71
CA GLN A 80 -16.05 4.02 3.33
C GLN A 80 -15.55 2.59 3.62
N VAL A 81 -16.42 1.70 4.12
CA VAL A 81 -16.09 0.28 4.33
C VAL A 81 -15.74 -0.41 3.02
N LYS A 82 -16.53 -0.20 1.96
CA LYS A 82 -16.26 -0.80 0.63
C LYS A 82 -14.91 -0.32 0.07
N LEU A 83 -14.60 0.96 0.21
CA LEU A 83 -13.31 1.52 -0.22
C LEU A 83 -12.13 0.97 0.60
N CYS A 84 -12.30 0.73 1.90
CA CYS A 84 -11.28 0.10 2.71
C CYS A 84 -11.00 -1.35 2.29
N TYR A 85 -12.02 -2.12 1.86
CA TYR A 85 -11.81 -3.45 1.28
C TYR A 85 -11.03 -3.37 -0.04
N LEU A 86 -11.36 -2.41 -0.89
CA LEU A 86 -10.64 -2.20 -2.14
C LEU A 86 -9.19 -1.80 -1.90
N LEU A 87 -8.94 -0.92 -0.91
CA LEU A 87 -7.59 -0.57 -0.46
C LEU A 87 -6.81 -1.79 0.05
N PHE A 88 -7.45 -2.68 0.79
CA PHE A 88 -6.82 -3.92 1.26
C PHE A 88 -6.35 -4.79 0.09
N ILE A 89 -7.20 -4.97 -0.94
CA ILE A 89 -6.85 -5.72 -2.15
C ILE A 89 -5.70 -5.04 -2.90
N LEU A 90 -5.74 -3.72 -3.06
CA LEU A 90 -4.66 -2.98 -3.71
C LEU A 90 -3.33 -3.14 -2.98
N TRP A 91 -3.31 -3.04 -1.65
CA TRP A 91 -2.09 -3.25 -0.87
C TRP A 91 -1.55 -4.67 -0.98
N LEU A 92 -2.44 -5.67 -1.04
CA LEU A 92 -2.05 -7.06 -1.29
C LEU A 92 -1.38 -7.20 -2.66
N VAL A 93 -1.96 -6.61 -3.71
CA VAL A 93 -1.39 -6.64 -5.07
C VAL A 93 -0.03 -5.93 -5.11
N ILE A 94 0.08 -4.72 -4.54
CA ILE A 94 1.35 -3.96 -4.50
C ILE A 94 2.43 -4.77 -3.79
N THR A 95 2.11 -5.36 -2.63
CA THR A 95 3.07 -6.15 -1.85
C THR A 95 3.51 -7.40 -2.61
N ALA A 96 2.58 -8.07 -3.26
CA ALA A 96 2.88 -9.22 -4.11
C ALA A 96 3.77 -8.85 -5.29
N MET A 97 3.45 -7.76 -6.00
CA MET A 97 4.26 -7.30 -7.13
C MET A 97 5.70 -7.00 -6.71
N VAL A 98 5.89 -6.29 -5.60
CA VAL A 98 7.23 -5.96 -5.11
C VAL A 98 7.98 -7.20 -4.62
N ALA A 99 7.30 -8.17 -4.01
CA ALA A 99 7.90 -9.42 -3.54
C ALA A 99 8.30 -10.35 -4.70
N PHE A 100 7.50 -10.42 -5.77
CA PHE A 100 7.76 -11.29 -6.92
C PHE A 100 8.68 -10.69 -7.98
N CYS A 101 8.81 -9.36 -8.03
CA CYS A 101 9.63 -8.66 -9.02
C CYS A 101 11.09 -9.18 -9.09
N PRO A 102 11.80 -9.43 -7.97
CA PRO A 102 13.17 -9.94 -8.01
C PRO A 102 13.28 -11.37 -8.53
N PHE A 103 12.26 -12.19 -8.32
CA PHE A 103 12.25 -13.58 -8.79
C PHE A 103 12.23 -13.66 -10.32
N VAL A 104 11.49 -12.77 -10.97
CA VAL A 104 11.42 -12.71 -12.44
C VAL A 104 12.71 -12.17 -13.05
N GLN A 105 13.40 -11.24 -12.39
CA GLN A 105 14.64 -10.62 -12.87
C GLN A 105 15.88 -11.50 -12.69
N SER A 106 15.90 -12.37 -11.68
CA SER A 106 17.04 -13.23 -11.39
C SER A 106 17.24 -14.38 -12.40
N SER A 107 16.31 -14.58 -13.32
CA SER A 107 16.41 -15.64 -14.35
C SER A 107 17.52 -15.40 -15.40
N ASP A 108 18.00 -14.16 -15.55
CA ASP A 108 19.06 -13.84 -16.54
C ASP A 108 20.49 -14.03 -16.04
N GLY A 109 20.70 -14.58 -14.85
CA GLY A 109 21.99 -15.07 -14.32
C GLY A 109 23.12 -14.05 -14.11
N SER A 110 23.02 -12.84 -14.68
CA SER A 110 24.04 -11.78 -14.63
C SER A 110 23.78 -10.69 -13.58
N ILE A 111 22.54 -10.62 -13.08
CA ILE A 111 22.08 -9.57 -12.19
C ILE A 111 21.42 -10.20 -10.96
N ILE A 112 21.93 -9.94 -9.78
CA ILE A 112 21.32 -10.39 -8.53
C ILE A 112 20.43 -9.26 -8.00
N VAL A 113 19.13 -9.48 -7.98
CA VAL A 113 18.15 -8.54 -7.42
C VAL A 113 17.75 -9.02 -6.03
N LYS A 114 17.96 -8.18 -5.02
CA LYS A 114 17.51 -8.44 -3.65
C LYS A 114 16.34 -7.53 -3.30
N THR A 115 15.22 -8.14 -2.86
CA THR A 115 14.09 -7.38 -2.32
C THR A 115 14.46 -6.78 -0.97
N ASN A 116 14.07 -5.54 -0.75
CA ASN A 116 14.17 -4.93 0.56
C ASN A 116 12.99 -5.39 1.43
N TYR A 117 13.29 -6.14 2.50
CA TYR A 117 12.27 -6.63 3.45
C TYR A 117 11.46 -5.49 4.09
N ALA A 118 12.01 -4.28 4.17
CA ALA A 118 11.29 -3.12 4.70
C ALA A 118 9.98 -2.86 3.93
N VAL A 119 9.95 -3.07 2.63
CA VAL A 119 8.75 -2.89 1.80
C VAL A 119 7.69 -3.94 2.11
N CYS A 120 8.08 -5.19 2.34
CA CYS A 120 7.16 -6.25 2.75
C CYS A 120 6.56 -5.93 4.13
N ILE A 121 7.36 -5.42 5.06
CA ILE A 121 6.90 -4.99 6.38
C ILE A 121 5.88 -3.85 6.26
N ILE A 122 6.16 -2.84 5.43
CA ILE A 122 5.23 -1.73 5.16
C ILE A 122 3.91 -2.27 4.60
N GLY A 123 3.96 -3.20 3.65
CA GLY A 123 2.78 -3.85 3.09
C GLY A 123 1.92 -4.54 4.15
N LEU A 124 2.55 -5.33 5.03
CA LEU A 124 1.86 -6.01 6.13
C LEU A 124 1.21 -5.01 7.10
N PHE A 125 1.94 -3.96 7.50
CA PHE A 125 1.38 -2.91 8.36
C PHE A 125 0.20 -2.18 7.69
N SER A 126 0.26 -1.96 6.38
CA SER A 126 -0.83 -1.34 5.62
C SER A 126 -2.07 -2.23 5.57
N MET A 127 -1.91 -3.54 5.39
CA MET A 127 -3.01 -4.50 5.45
C MET A 127 -3.65 -4.54 6.84
N LEU A 128 -2.84 -4.57 7.91
CA LEU A 128 -3.33 -4.50 9.29
C LEU A 128 -4.10 -3.21 9.55
N ALA A 129 -3.59 -2.07 9.08
CA ALA A 129 -4.27 -0.77 9.23
C ALA A 129 -5.63 -0.77 8.50
N CYS A 130 -5.74 -1.38 7.29
CA CYS A 130 -7.01 -1.53 6.58
C CYS A 130 -8.02 -2.38 7.39
N ILE A 131 -7.59 -3.52 7.93
CA ILE A 131 -8.46 -4.40 8.74
C ILE A 131 -8.96 -3.67 9.98
N LEU A 132 -8.08 -2.95 10.68
CA LEU A 132 -8.45 -2.17 11.87
C LEU A 132 -9.40 -1.04 11.50
N ALA A 133 -9.16 -0.30 10.42
CA ALA A 133 -10.07 0.72 9.92
C ALA A 133 -11.47 0.15 9.66
N ILE A 134 -11.58 -0.98 8.93
CA ILE A 134 -12.85 -1.65 8.65
C ILE A 134 -13.57 -2.04 9.94
N ARG A 135 -12.87 -2.62 10.92
CA ARG A 135 -13.45 -3.01 12.21
C ARG A 135 -14.02 -1.82 12.96
N PHE A 136 -13.28 -0.72 13.03
CA PHE A 136 -13.74 0.48 13.74
C PHE A 136 -14.92 1.15 13.04
N ILE A 137 -14.91 1.21 11.69
CA ILE A 137 -16.04 1.78 10.93
C ILE A 137 -17.30 0.93 11.12
N LYS A 138 -17.20 -0.40 11.05
CA LYS A 138 -18.35 -1.30 11.29
C LYS A 138 -18.92 -1.13 12.69
N LYS A 139 -18.05 -1.11 13.71
CA LYS A 139 -18.48 -0.88 15.10
C LYS A 139 -19.24 0.45 15.25
N ASP A 140 -18.81 1.48 14.54
CA ASP A 140 -19.44 2.78 14.57
C ASP A 140 -20.82 2.77 13.87
N ILE A 141 -20.97 2.01 12.77
CA ILE A 141 -22.26 1.78 12.11
C ILE A 141 -23.23 1.06 13.04
N ASP A 142 -22.78 0.02 13.75
CA ASP A 142 -23.62 -0.76 14.65
C ASP A 142 -24.10 0.06 15.85
N LEU A 143 -23.22 0.93 16.39
CA LEU A 143 -23.59 1.86 17.47
C LEU A 143 -24.68 2.85 17.03
N LEU A 144 -24.62 3.35 15.81
CA LEU A 144 -25.66 4.24 15.29
C LEU A 144 -26.99 3.51 15.11
N LYS A 145 -26.97 2.31 14.53
CA LYS A 145 -28.17 1.49 14.36
C LYS A 145 -28.84 1.16 15.69
N SER A 146 -28.05 0.93 16.74
CA SER A 146 -28.59 0.71 18.09
C SER A 146 -29.22 1.97 18.68
N ALA A 147 -28.62 3.14 18.45
CA ALA A 147 -29.18 4.42 18.91
C ALA A 147 -30.49 4.77 18.20
N ASP A 148 -30.61 4.50 16.92
CA ASP A 148 -31.85 4.73 16.13
C ASP A 148 -33.01 3.80 16.54
N ARG A 149 -32.73 2.62 17.11
CA ARG A 149 -33.77 1.70 17.63
C ARG A 149 -34.39 2.15 18.96
N ILE A 150 -33.72 3.00 19.70
CA ILE A 150 -34.18 3.47 21.02
C ILE A 150 -35.06 4.73 20.89
N ARG A 151 -35.14 5.32 19.72
CA ARG A 151 -35.91 6.53 19.45
C ARG A 151 -37.20 6.19 18.73
#